data_fbed9cbfc1d5850fc5fdc8cec929f7ac
#
_entry.id   fbed9cbfc1d5850fc5fdc8cec929f7ac
#
_cell.length_a   1.000
_cell.length_b   1.000
_cell.length_c   1.000
_cell.angle_alpha   90.00
_cell.angle_beta   90.00
_cell.angle_gamma   90.00
#
_symmetry.space_group_name_H-M   'P 1'
#
loop_
_entity.id
_entity.type
_entity.pdbx_description
1 polymer ?
#
loop_
_entity_poly.entity_id
_entity_poly.type
_entity_poly.pdbx_seq_one_letter_code
_entity_poly.pdbx_strand_id
1 'polypeptide(L)'
;LIVYTFPYTDPNTFTEEYLVAKRDSVLKANLPGSFPGSYMQTETRAGVEYTPITLNGKYCGVMRGLWRMQGDMMGGPFVSHTRLDEKNHRVVVAEGFVYAPETDKRNFMRRIEAALFTLRLPGEFDEPVTETLDIPKEKK
;
A
#
# COMPACT_ATOMS: atom_id res chain seq x y z
N LEU A 1 -4.94 -6.91 -4.52
CA LEU A 1 -3.74 -6.05 -4.42
C LEU A 1 -3.62 -5.19 -5.66
N ILE A 2 -3.27 -3.94 -5.46
CA ILE A 2 -2.98 -3.03 -6.54
C ILE A 2 -1.65 -2.33 -6.26
N VAL A 3 -1.01 -1.87 -7.32
CA VAL A 3 0.21 -1.08 -7.20
C VAL A 3 0.08 0.09 -8.17
N TYR A 4 0.43 1.27 -7.70
CA TYR A 4 0.46 2.44 -8.58
C TYR A 4 1.66 3.32 -8.21
N THR A 5 2.01 4.20 -9.12
CA THR A 5 3.15 5.08 -8.92
C THR A 5 2.78 6.51 -9.27
N PHE A 6 3.52 7.45 -8.71
CA PHE A 6 3.44 8.84 -9.13
C PHE A 6 4.83 9.47 -8.99
N PRO A 7 5.04 10.66 -9.60
CA PRO A 7 6.38 11.26 -9.60
C PRO A 7 6.91 11.47 -8.20
N TYR A 8 8.23 11.39 -8.04
CA TYR A 8 8.88 11.52 -6.76
C TYR A 8 8.46 12.79 -6.07
N THR A 9 8.18 12.66 -4.78
CA THR A 9 7.77 13.76 -3.93
C THR A 9 8.48 13.56 -2.60
N ASP A 10 8.95 14.64 -1.99
CA ASP A 10 9.63 14.59 -0.71
C ASP A 10 8.71 13.96 0.33
N PRO A 11 9.09 12.83 0.96
CA PRO A 11 8.24 12.18 1.93
C PRO A 11 7.95 13.03 3.16
N ASN A 12 8.75 14.05 3.44
CA ASN A 12 8.48 14.94 4.55
C ASN A 12 7.24 15.80 4.30
N THR A 13 6.74 15.85 3.06
CA THR A 13 5.54 16.60 2.75
C THR A 13 4.29 15.72 2.77
N PHE A 14 4.42 14.42 3.01
CA PHE A 14 3.28 13.53 3.02
C PHE A 14 2.43 13.76 4.25
N THR A 15 1.12 13.88 4.05
CA THR A 15 0.13 13.92 5.12
C THR A 15 -0.92 12.89 4.81
N GLU A 16 -1.78 12.59 5.78
CA GLU A 16 -2.90 11.70 5.52
C GLU A 16 -3.75 12.24 4.38
N GLU A 17 -4.07 13.52 4.41
CA GLU A 17 -4.91 14.13 3.39
C GLU A 17 -4.29 14.01 2.01
N TYR A 18 -2.99 14.26 1.92
CA TYR A 18 -2.32 14.18 0.63
C TYR A 18 -2.37 12.77 0.05
N LEU A 19 -2.07 11.77 0.89
CA LEU A 19 -2.03 10.38 0.43
C LEU A 19 -3.43 9.85 0.15
N VAL A 20 -4.42 10.25 0.94
CA VAL A 20 -5.81 9.88 0.66
C VAL A 20 -6.26 10.47 -0.67
N ALA A 21 -5.92 11.73 -0.93
CA ALA A 21 -6.31 12.37 -2.18
C ALA A 21 -5.67 11.68 -3.38
N LYS A 22 -4.40 11.28 -3.28
CA LYS A 22 -3.73 10.54 -4.35
C LYS A 22 -4.40 9.19 -4.57
N ARG A 23 -4.66 8.48 -3.48
CA ARG A 23 -5.32 7.19 -3.55
C ARG A 23 -6.68 7.29 -4.23
N ASP A 24 -7.50 8.21 -3.75
CA ASP A 24 -8.86 8.33 -4.27
C ASP A 24 -8.86 8.73 -5.74
N SER A 25 -7.95 9.58 -6.16
CA SER A 25 -7.84 9.99 -7.55
C SER A 25 -7.49 8.81 -8.45
N VAL A 26 -6.50 8.00 -8.03
CA VAL A 26 -6.06 6.85 -8.83
C VAL A 26 -7.17 5.80 -8.90
N LEU A 27 -7.81 5.51 -7.77
CA LEU A 27 -8.83 4.47 -7.75
C LEU A 27 -10.08 4.87 -8.52
N LYS A 28 -10.46 6.14 -8.43
CA LYS A 28 -11.60 6.61 -9.19
C LYS A 28 -11.39 6.45 -10.70
N ALA A 29 -10.16 6.69 -11.14
CA ALA A 29 -9.84 6.60 -12.55
C ALA A 29 -9.69 5.16 -13.04
N ASN A 30 -9.33 4.24 -12.16
CA ASN A 30 -8.91 2.91 -12.58
C ASN A 30 -9.79 1.76 -12.07
N LEU A 31 -10.59 1.98 -11.04
CA LEU A 31 -11.44 0.94 -10.47
C LEU A 31 -12.90 1.41 -10.45
N PRO A 32 -13.61 1.26 -11.58
CA PRO A 32 -15.02 1.65 -11.62
C PRO A 32 -15.86 0.70 -10.77
N GLY A 33 -16.96 1.21 -10.26
CA GLY A 33 -17.90 0.39 -9.51
C GLY A 33 -18.83 -0.39 -10.42
N SER A 34 -19.75 -1.13 -9.81
CA SER A 34 -20.71 -1.96 -10.54
C SER A 34 -21.75 -1.16 -11.29
N PHE A 35 -22.04 0.04 -10.83
CA PHE A 35 -23.06 0.88 -11.46
C PHE A 35 -22.40 2.06 -12.18
N PRO A 36 -23.03 2.59 -13.22
CA PRO A 36 -22.46 3.74 -13.92
C PRO A 36 -22.23 4.90 -12.96
N GLY A 37 -21.03 5.46 -13.01
CA GLY A 37 -20.68 6.58 -12.16
C GLY A 37 -20.25 6.23 -10.76
N SER A 38 -20.29 4.95 -10.36
CA SER A 38 -19.81 4.56 -9.04
C SER A 38 -18.30 4.38 -9.07
N TYR A 39 -17.66 4.62 -7.92
CA TYR A 39 -16.21 4.52 -7.81
C TYR A 39 -15.81 4.33 -6.36
N MET A 40 -14.63 3.75 -6.13
CA MET A 40 -14.10 3.53 -4.80
C MET A 40 -13.49 4.81 -4.24
N GLN A 41 -13.72 5.06 -2.97
CA GLN A 41 -13.07 6.15 -2.28
C GLN A 41 -12.82 5.77 -0.83
N THR A 42 -11.98 6.55 -0.16
CA THR A 42 -11.70 6.35 1.25
C THR A 42 -12.88 6.85 2.07
N GLU A 43 -13.26 6.08 3.09
CA GLU A 43 -14.30 6.50 4.03
C GLU A 43 -13.64 7.33 5.12
N THR A 44 -13.53 8.62 4.87
CA THR A 44 -12.77 9.49 5.76
C THR A 44 -13.46 9.72 7.10
N ARG A 45 -14.79 9.56 7.15
CA ARG A 45 -15.51 9.73 8.43
C ARG A 45 -15.16 8.66 9.44
N ALA A 46 -14.70 7.51 9.00
CA ALA A 46 -14.29 6.43 9.89
C ALA A 46 -12.89 6.65 10.44
N GLY A 47 -12.17 7.63 9.91
CA GLY A 47 -10.80 7.89 10.30
C GLY A 47 -9.82 7.08 9.47
N VAL A 48 -8.63 7.64 9.29
CA VAL A 48 -7.54 6.99 8.56
C VAL A 48 -6.33 7.05 9.46
N GLU A 49 -5.61 5.94 9.57
CA GLU A 49 -4.41 5.88 10.37
C GLU A 49 -3.20 5.87 9.45
N TYR A 50 -2.28 6.78 9.67
CA TYR A 50 -1.06 6.86 8.88
C TYR A 50 0.14 6.86 9.80
N THR A 51 1.05 5.91 9.59
CA THR A 51 2.24 5.75 10.42
C THR A 51 3.45 5.56 9.52
N PRO A 52 4.40 6.49 9.52
CA PRO A 52 5.65 6.24 8.81
C PRO A 52 6.53 5.29 9.61
N ILE A 53 7.12 4.32 8.94
CA ILE A 53 8.05 3.38 9.56
C ILE A 53 9.30 3.28 8.68
N THR A 54 10.31 2.63 9.23
CA THR A 54 11.51 2.31 8.48
C THR A 54 11.48 0.83 8.13
N LEU A 55 11.57 0.54 6.84
CA LEU A 55 11.54 -0.83 6.36
C LEU A 55 12.79 -1.04 5.51
N ASN A 56 13.65 -1.96 5.93
CA ASN A 56 14.93 -2.21 5.25
C ASN A 56 15.76 -0.91 5.17
N GLY A 57 15.72 -0.12 6.23
CA GLY A 57 16.46 1.13 6.28
C GLY A 57 15.88 2.27 5.48
N LYS A 58 14.68 2.10 4.92
CA LYS A 58 14.09 3.10 4.04
C LYS A 58 12.68 3.46 4.49
N TYR A 59 12.21 4.60 4.02
CA TYR A 59 10.88 5.08 4.35
C TYR A 59 9.79 4.12 3.87
N CYS A 60 8.80 3.88 4.71
CA CYS A 60 7.59 3.18 4.33
C CYS A 60 6.43 3.81 5.10
N GLY A 61 5.51 4.44 4.39
CA GLY A 61 4.32 5.01 5.02
C GLY A 61 3.19 4.01 5.02
N VAL A 62 2.76 3.59 6.20
CA VAL A 62 1.68 2.60 6.33
C VAL A 62 0.38 3.36 6.60
N MET A 63 -0.61 3.16 5.75
CA MET A 63 -1.91 3.78 5.91
C MET A 63 -2.98 2.70 5.99
N ARG A 64 -3.86 2.82 6.98
CA ARG A 64 -4.96 1.87 7.18
C ARG A 64 -6.25 2.64 7.27
N GLY A 65 -7.31 2.07 6.73
CA GLY A 65 -8.61 2.72 6.83
C GLY A 65 -9.68 1.85 6.21
N LEU A 66 -10.82 2.48 5.94
CA LEU A 66 -11.93 1.82 5.29
C LEU A 66 -12.19 2.48 3.95
N TRP A 67 -12.57 1.66 2.98
CA TRP A 67 -12.99 2.14 1.68
C TRP A 67 -14.50 1.93 1.53
N ARG A 68 -15.10 2.70 0.67
CA ARG A 68 -16.49 2.49 0.28
C ARG A 68 -16.65 2.78 -1.20
N MET A 69 -17.67 2.20 -1.78
CA MET A 69 -17.99 2.45 -3.18
C MET A 69 -19.04 3.56 -3.22
N GLN A 70 -18.69 4.69 -3.80
CA GLN A 70 -19.65 5.77 -3.96
C GLN A 70 -20.70 5.33 -4.96
N GLY A 71 -21.98 5.41 -4.57
CA GLY A 71 -23.06 4.96 -5.43
C GLY A 71 -23.38 3.48 -5.30
N ASP A 72 -22.83 2.81 -4.32
CA ASP A 72 -23.07 1.40 -4.07
C ASP A 72 -22.95 1.17 -2.57
N MET A 73 -23.37 -0.01 -2.10
CA MET A 73 -23.35 -0.34 -0.68
C MET A 73 -22.11 -1.13 -0.28
N MET A 74 -21.13 -1.20 -1.12
CA MET A 74 -19.91 -1.97 -0.82
C MET A 74 -18.90 -1.16 -0.03
N GLY A 75 -18.21 -1.82 0.87
CA GLY A 75 -17.12 -1.21 1.63
C GLY A 75 -16.30 -2.27 2.34
N GLY A 76 -15.19 -1.89 2.90
CA GLY A 76 -14.32 -2.80 3.63
C GLY A 76 -13.02 -2.12 4.05
N PRO A 77 -12.12 -2.89 4.65
CA PRO A 77 -10.84 -2.34 5.10
C PRO A 77 -9.80 -2.33 3.98
N PHE A 78 -8.81 -1.44 4.12
CA PHE A 78 -7.65 -1.43 3.25
C PHE A 78 -6.40 -1.15 4.07
N VAL A 79 -5.26 -1.54 3.51
CA VAL A 79 -3.95 -1.14 4.01
C VAL A 79 -3.07 -0.82 2.81
N SER A 80 -2.33 0.29 2.88
CA SER A 80 -1.43 0.66 1.80
C SER A 80 -0.06 0.99 2.35
N HIS A 81 0.97 0.69 1.56
CA HIS A 81 2.35 1.02 1.86
C HIS A 81 2.85 1.98 0.80
N THR A 82 3.29 3.15 1.22
CA THR A 82 3.89 4.15 0.35
C THR A 82 5.40 4.03 0.47
N ARG A 83 6.06 3.73 -0.63
CA ARG A 83 7.50 3.50 -0.68
C ARG A 83 8.15 4.46 -1.69
N LEU A 84 9.45 4.62 -1.58
CA LEU A 84 10.19 5.49 -2.50
C LEU A 84 11.09 4.64 -3.37
N ASP A 85 10.92 4.75 -4.68
CA ASP A 85 11.81 4.10 -5.63
C ASP A 85 12.83 5.14 -6.04
N GLU A 86 13.93 5.19 -5.28
CA GLU A 86 14.95 6.20 -5.52
C GLU A 86 15.61 6.02 -6.88
N LYS A 87 15.77 4.78 -7.30
CA LYS A 87 16.45 4.50 -8.54
C LYS A 87 15.68 5.06 -9.75
N ASN A 88 14.38 4.96 -9.73
CA ASN A 88 13.54 5.45 -10.83
C ASN A 88 12.85 6.76 -10.50
N HIS A 89 13.19 7.34 -9.36
CA HIS A 89 12.74 8.67 -8.95
C HIS A 89 11.21 8.78 -8.95
N ARG A 90 10.56 7.86 -8.26
CA ARG A 90 9.09 7.85 -8.19
C ARG A 90 8.64 7.32 -6.83
N VAL A 91 7.39 7.60 -6.51
CA VAL A 91 6.74 7.04 -5.33
C VAL A 91 5.95 5.82 -5.78
N VAL A 92 6.07 4.73 -5.01
CA VAL A 92 5.35 3.49 -5.31
C VAL A 92 4.40 3.21 -4.16
N VAL A 93 3.14 2.99 -4.47
CA VAL A 93 2.15 2.63 -3.46
C VAL A 93 1.62 1.23 -3.78
N ALA A 94 1.71 0.34 -2.81
CA ALA A 94 1.13 -0.98 -2.91
C ALA A 94 0.01 -1.08 -1.90
N GLU A 95 -1.15 -1.54 -2.32
CA GLU A 95 -2.32 -1.54 -1.47
C GLU A 95 -3.11 -2.82 -1.61
N GLY A 96 -3.66 -3.29 -0.49
CA GLY A 96 -4.62 -4.36 -0.51
C GLY A 96 -5.91 -3.93 0.15
N PHE A 97 -7.03 -4.40 -0.37
CA PHE A 97 -8.34 -4.14 0.23
C PHE A 97 -9.21 -5.38 0.08
N VAL A 98 -10.21 -5.48 0.94
CA VAL A 98 -11.05 -6.67 1.03
C VAL A 98 -12.51 -6.27 1.04
N TYR A 99 -13.31 -7.03 0.30
CA TYR A 99 -14.76 -6.97 0.43
C TYR A 99 -15.24 -8.37 0.78
N ALA A 100 -15.58 -8.58 2.04
CA ALA A 100 -16.09 -9.87 2.54
C ALA A 100 -17.06 -9.59 3.66
N PRO A 101 -18.28 -9.14 3.32
CA PRO A 101 -19.18 -8.52 4.30
C PRO A 101 -19.59 -9.42 5.44
N GLU A 102 -19.62 -10.74 5.25
CA GLU A 102 -20.08 -11.61 6.32
C GLU A 102 -18.97 -12.48 6.88
N THR A 103 -17.72 -12.09 6.66
CA THR A 103 -16.57 -12.88 7.08
C THR A 103 -15.67 -12.02 7.93
N ASP A 104 -15.02 -12.64 8.92
CA ASP A 104 -14.00 -11.95 9.70
C ASP A 104 -12.85 -11.59 8.79
N LYS A 105 -12.57 -10.30 8.64
CA LYS A 105 -11.59 -9.82 7.69
C LYS A 105 -10.19 -9.75 8.25
N ARG A 106 -10.02 -10.05 9.55
CA ARG A 106 -8.71 -9.89 10.17
C ARG A 106 -7.65 -10.76 9.53
N ASN A 107 -7.97 -12.01 9.24
CA ASN A 107 -7.00 -12.92 8.64
C ASN A 107 -6.66 -12.51 7.21
N PHE A 108 -7.64 -12.04 6.46
CA PHE A 108 -7.37 -11.55 5.12
C PHE A 108 -6.45 -10.34 5.16
N MET A 109 -6.70 -9.41 6.08
CA MET A 109 -5.87 -8.22 6.19
C MET A 109 -4.46 -8.56 6.63
N ARG A 110 -4.28 -9.55 7.50
CA ARG A 110 -2.94 -9.97 7.90
C ARG A 110 -2.16 -10.55 6.73
N ARG A 111 -2.82 -11.33 5.88
CA ARG A 111 -2.16 -11.90 4.70
C ARG A 111 -1.78 -10.83 3.70
N ILE A 112 -2.66 -9.86 3.50
CA ILE A 112 -2.37 -8.75 2.62
C ILE A 112 -1.18 -7.96 3.13
N GLU A 113 -1.18 -7.66 4.42
CA GLU A 113 -0.10 -6.90 5.01
C GLU A 113 1.21 -7.64 4.92
N ALA A 114 1.20 -8.94 5.16
CA ALA A 114 2.40 -9.75 5.01
C ALA A 114 2.92 -9.69 3.58
N ALA A 115 2.01 -9.73 2.61
CA ALA A 115 2.41 -9.64 1.21
C ALA A 115 3.02 -8.28 0.90
N LEU A 116 2.46 -7.20 1.45
CA LEU A 116 2.99 -5.87 1.20
C LEU A 116 4.41 -5.73 1.75
N PHE A 117 4.71 -6.36 2.87
CA PHE A 117 6.05 -6.30 3.44
C PHE A 117 7.09 -7.04 2.60
N THR A 118 6.66 -7.90 1.68
CA THR A 118 7.61 -8.61 0.82
C THR A 118 7.97 -7.83 -0.44
N LEU A 119 7.33 -6.71 -0.69
CA LEU A 119 7.62 -5.91 -1.88
C LEU A 119 9.07 -5.45 -1.86
N ARG A 120 9.78 -5.65 -2.96
CA ARG A 120 11.14 -5.17 -3.13
C ARG A 120 11.16 -4.18 -4.28
N LEU A 121 11.84 -3.08 -4.07
CA LEU A 121 12.01 -2.07 -5.10
C LEU A 121 13.33 -2.30 -5.82
N PRO A 122 13.51 -1.67 -7.00
CA PRO A 122 14.78 -1.81 -7.70
C PRO A 122 15.95 -1.47 -6.81
N GLY A 123 16.96 -2.33 -6.80
CA GLY A 123 18.15 -2.14 -5.98
C GLY A 123 18.09 -2.84 -4.63
N GLU A 124 16.92 -3.32 -4.23
CA GLU A 124 16.79 -4.00 -2.95
C GLU A 124 17.07 -5.49 -3.03
N PHE A 125 17.25 -6.01 -4.22
CA PHE A 125 17.46 -7.43 -4.38
C PHE A 125 18.89 -7.87 -4.17
N ASP A 126 19.84 -6.98 -4.27
CA ASP A 126 21.20 -7.38 -4.48
C ASP A 126 22.01 -7.61 -3.22
N GLU A 127 21.70 -6.94 -2.14
CA GLU A 127 22.61 -6.94 -1.03
C GLU A 127 22.46 -8.07 -0.05
N PRO A 128 21.33 -8.25 0.55
CA PRO A 128 21.23 -9.25 1.61
C PRO A 128 21.36 -10.67 1.12
N VAL A 129 21.04 -10.91 -0.13
CA VAL A 129 21.08 -12.26 -0.63
C VAL A 129 22.49 -12.79 -0.68
N THR A 130 23.41 -11.95 -1.10
CA THR A 130 24.78 -12.36 -1.20
C THR A 130 25.36 -12.71 0.14
N GLU A 131 25.06 -11.93 1.12
CA GLU A 131 25.57 -12.20 2.43
C GLU A 131 25.02 -13.46 3.00
N THR A 132 23.76 -13.70 2.76
CA THR A 132 23.14 -14.90 3.27
C THR A 132 23.77 -16.14 2.67
N LEU A 133 24.11 -16.08 1.42
CA LEU A 133 24.72 -17.22 0.80
C LEU A 133 26.12 -17.47 1.27
N ASP A 134 26.83 -16.42 1.61
CA ASP A 134 28.20 -16.62 2.03
C ASP A 134 28.32 -17.26 3.37
N ILE A 135 27.46 -16.92 4.29
CA ILE A 135 27.57 -17.43 5.62
C ILE A 135 27.58 -18.91 5.73
N PRO A 136 26.64 -19.62 5.15
CA PRO A 136 26.60 -21.06 5.36
C PRO A 136 27.76 -21.79 4.79
N LYS A 137 28.40 -21.24 3.82
CA LYS A 137 29.40 -22.00 3.19
C LYS A 137 30.63 -22.17 3.97
N GLU A 138 30.95 -21.22 4.76
CA GLU A 138 32.12 -21.36 5.44
C GLU A 138 32.18 -22.34 6.43
N LYS A 139 31.07 -22.83 6.82
CA LYS A 139 31.03 -23.74 7.83
C LYS A 139 31.59 -24.98 7.52
N LYS A 140 31.71 -25.33 6.48
CA LYS A 140 32.14 -26.59 6.18
C LYS A 140 33.43 -26.84 6.41
#